data_7f11c3422787156d71ed9c9651782e51
#
_entry.id   7f11c3422787156d71ed9c9651782e51
#
_cell.length_a   1.000
_cell.length_b   1.000
_cell.length_c   1.000
_cell.angle_alpha   90.00
_cell.angle_beta   90.00
_cell.angle_gamma   90.00
#
_symmetry.space_group_name_H-M   'P 1'
#
loop_
_entity.id
_entity.type
_entity.pdbx_description
1 polymer ?
#
loop_
_entity_poly.entity_id
_entity_poly.type
_entity_poly.pdbx_seq_one_letter_code
_entity_poly.pdbx_strand_id
1 'polypeptide(L)'
;MPQNYLYVITGKRFSNGDIQSERLGNHSGSIDIGFEFEFKRVKVFLYRQNFYEAGALAHFANIQDGLNGLRLENMQATNDLVFWRRILFEVLYTKNQAGEPWSPPTPTQCENYYNHGQYFNGWSYQGNSLGTPLITVRNDAREDLPSHPRDYFINNRLLAFHFGSEGSVHGYGYVVRASWSKNFGTYRTTDEEQSTGITDAGDYGIFNVQKQLSAYFELNKHLNNSVGMAFIGAYDYGTLLYNSFGLFLKASYSFNI
;
A
#
# COMPACT_ATOMS: atom_id res chain seq x y z
N MET A 1 -5.81 -32.63 -12.21
CA MET A 1 -5.05 -31.80 -11.23
C MET A 1 -3.95 -30.92 -11.83
N PRO A 2 -3.02 -31.35 -12.69
CA PRO A 2 -2.01 -30.41 -13.25
C PRO A 2 -2.57 -29.25 -14.03
N GLN A 3 -3.69 -29.45 -14.74
CA GLN A 3 -4.36 -28.41 -15.53
C GLN A 3 -4.87 -27.24 -14.67
N ASN A 4 -5.31 -27.49 -13.44
CA ASN A 4 -5.80 -26.43 -12.55
C ASN A 4 -4.69 -25.45 -12.16
N TYR A 5 -3.46 -25.95 -11.96
CA TYR A 5 -2.30 -25.08 -11.71
C TYR A 5 -2.00 -24.18 -12.91
N LEU A 6 -2.10 -24.69 -14.12
CA LEU A 6 -1.91 -23.90 -15.33
C LEU A 6 -3.00 -22.83 -15.49
N TYR A 7 -4.25 -23.11 -15.12
CA TYR A 7 -5.32 -22.11 -15.14
C TYR A 7 -5.07 -21.00 -14.11
N VAL A 8 -4.59 -21.37 -12.89
CA VAL A 8 -4.20 -20.38 -11.88
C VAL A 8 -3.04 -19.51 -12.36
N ILE A 9 -1.97 -20.10 -12.91
CA ILE A 9 -0.78 -19.37 -13.38
C ILE A 9 -1.10 -18.48 -14.58
N THR A 10 -1.96 -18.93 -15.49
CA THR A 10 -2.25 -18.20 -16.74
C THR A 10 -3.46 -17.28 -16.63
N GLY A 11 -4.19 -17.28 -15.51
CA GLY A 11 -5.43 -16.51 -15.36
C GLY A 11 -6.53 -16.90 -16.37
N LYS A 12 -6.44 -18.07 -17.00
CA LYS A 12 -7.45 -18.53 -17.94
C LYS A 12 -8.74 -18.92 -17.21
N ARG A 13 -9.88 -18.68 -17.87
CA ARG A 13 -11.17 -19.11 -17.37
C ARG A 13 -11.29 -20.63 -17.49
N PHE A 14 -11.75 -21.25 -16.42
CA PHE A 14 -12.08 -22.67 -16.40
C PHE A 14 -13.55 -22.84 -16.77
N SER A 15 -13.84 -23.69 -17.74
CA SER A 15 -15.21 -24.07 -18.10
C SER A 15 -15.32 -25.59 -18.00
N ASN A 16 -16.20 -26.07 -17.12
CA ASN A 16 -16.51 -27.47 -17.02
C ASN A 16 -18.05 -27.61 -17.02
N GLY A 17 -18.63 -27.75 -18.20
CA GLY A 17 -20.06 -27.98 -18.38
C GLY A 17 -20.95 -26.88 -17.83
N ASP A 18 -21.61 -27.12 -16.70
CA ASP A 18 -22.64 -26.25 -16.12
C ASP A 18 -22.08 -25.10 -15.24
N ILE A 19 -20.79 -25.05 -14.98
CA ILE A 19 -20.18 -23.98 -14.20
C ILE A 19 -19.70 -22.90 -15.16
N GLN A 20 -20.39 -21.76 -15.16
CA GLN A 20 -19.93 -20.58 -15.91
C GLN A 20 -18.55 -20.17 -15.43
N SER A 21 -17.69 -20.01 -16.40
CA SER A 21 -16.26 -19.79 -16.33
C SER A 21 -15.83 -18.74 -15.32
N GLU A 22 -15.51 -19.14 -14.10
CA GLU A 22 -14.78 -18.31 -13.17
C GLU A 22 -13.27 -18.46 -13.37
N ARG A 23 -12.53 -17.40 -13.12
CA ARG A 23 -11.07 -17.48 -13.09
C ARG A 23 -10.64 -18.17 -11.81
N LEU A 24 -9.78 -19.18 -11.92
CA LEU A 24 -9.17 -19.80 -10.76
C LEU A 24 -8.02 -18.92 -10.23
N GLY A 25 -8.01 -18.69 -8.94
CA GLY A 25 -6.99 -17.87 -8.26
C GLY A 25 -7.38 -16.40 -8.10
N ASN A 26 -6.66 -15.72 -7.23
CA ASN A 26 -6.75 -14.28 -7.03
C ASN A 26 -5.49 -13.64 -7.64
N HIS A 27 -5.67 -12.79 -8.64
CA HIS A 27 -4.57 -12.20 -9.39
C HIS A 27 -4.56 -10.69 -9.18
N SER A 28 -3.43 -10.21 -8.71
CA SER A 28 -3.13 -8.79 -8.61
C SER A 28 -1.76 -8.53 -9.23
N GLY A 29 -1.57 -7.35 -9.78
CA GLY A 29 -0.31 -6.98 -10.38
C GLY A 29 -0.17 -5.48 -10.58
N SER A 30 0.97 -5.07 -11.14
CA SER A 30 1.21 -3.69 -11.53
C SER A 30 1.88 -3.59 -12.89
N ILE A 31 1.72 -2.43 -13.52
CA ILE A 31 2.55 -1.99 -14.64
C ILE A 31 3.32 -0.78 -14.15
N ASP A 32 4.64 -0.90 -14.17
CA ASP A 32 5.55 0.07 -13.59
C ASP A 32 6.33 0.78 -14.70
N ILE A 33 6.37 2.11 -14.63
CA ILE A 33 7.15 2.96 -15.53
C ILE A 33 8.03 3.85 -14.65
N GLY A 34 9.31 3.92 -14.97
CA GLY A 34 10.26 4.76 -14.24
C GLY A 34 11.28 5.41 -15.16
N PHE A 35 11.73 6.60 -14.74
CA PHE A 35 12.77 7.37 -15.41
C PHE A 35 13.84 7.73 -14.39
N GLU A 36 15.08 7.42 -14.73
CA GLU A 36 16.24 7.73 -13.92
C GLU A 36 17.10 8.78 -14.62
N PHE A 37 17.45 9.83 -13.88
CA PHE A 37 18.33 10.91 -14.34
C PHE A 37 19.50 11.04 -13.36
N GLU A 38 20.71 10.99 -13.91
CA GLU A 38 21.92 11.12 -13.12
C GLU A 38 22.59 12.45 -13.40
N PHE A 39 22.69 13.28 -12.37
CA PHE A 39 23.41 14.55 -12.36
C PHE A 39 24.70 14.41 -11.56
N LYS A 40 25.63 15.37 -11.67
CA LYS A 40 26.93 15.31 -10.97
C LYS A 40 26.83 15.05 -9.46
N ARG A 41 25.75 15.49 -8.82
CA ARG A 41 25.60 15.49 -7.36
C ARG A 41 24.36 14.76 -6.88
N VAL A 42 23.38 14.60 -7.72
CA VAL A 42 22.08 14.05 -7.35
C VAL A 42 21.58 13.11 -8.44
N LYS A 43 21.13 11.93 -8.04
CA LYS A 43 20.40 11.01 -8.85
C LYS A 43 18.91 11.16 -8.56
N VAL A 44 18.11 11.29 -9.61
CA VAL A 44 16.65 11.49 -9.54
C VAL A 44 15.98 10.30 -10.17
N PHE A 45 15.05 9.67 -9.45
CA PHE A 45 14.22 8.61 -9.98
C PHE A 45 12.74 8.99 -9.83
N LEU A 46 12.06 9.11 -10.96
CA LEU A 46 10.63 9.32 -11.08
C LEU A 46 9.98 8.02 -11.49
N TYR A 47 8.90 7.62 -10.84
CA TYR A 47 8.21 6.39 -11.19
C TYR A 47 6.71 6.47 -10.95
N ARG A 48 6.00 5.63 -11.69
CA ARG A 48 4.59 5.36 -11.53
C ARG A 48 4.33 3.87 -11.60
N GLN A 49 3.52 3.37 -10.65
CA GLN A 49 3.01 2.00 -10.63
C GLN A 49 1.49 2.06 -10.77
N ASN A 50 0.94 1.43 -11.80
CA ASN A 50 -0.50 1.27 -11.97
C ASN A 50 -0.91 -0.13 -11.56
N PHE A 51 -1.81 -0.24 -10.59
CA PHE A 51 -2.30 -1.51 -10.09
C PHE A 51 -3.40 -2.06 -10.98
N TYR A 52 -3.56 -3.39 -10.97
CA TYR A 52 -4.70 -4.05 -11.59
C TYR A 52 -5.04 -5.34 -10.82
N GLU A 53 -6.31 -5.68 -10.79
CA GLU A 53 -6.83 -6.92 -10.22
C GLU A 53 -7.73 -7.66 -11.21
N ALA A 54 -8.77 -7.03 -11.70
CA ALA A 54 -9.80 -7.67 -12.52
C ALA A 54 -9.75 -7.31 -14.01
N GLY A 55 -8.74 -6.57 -14.46
CA GLY A 55 -8.57 -6.22 -15.85
C GLY A 55 -9.02 -4.80 -16.23
N ALA A 56 -9.40 -3.98 -15.25
CA ALA A 56 -9.75 -2.57 -15.47
C ALA A 56 -8.63 -1.78 -16.16
N LEU A 57 -7.37 -2.10 -15.87
CA LEU A 57 -6.23 -1.43 -16.49
C LEU A 57 -6.15 -1.65 -18.01
N ALA A 58 -6.57 -2.80 -18.51
CA ALA A 58 -6.63 -3.07 -19.96
C ALA A 58 -7.56 -2.11 -20.71
N HIS A 59 -8.51 -1.50 -20.00
CA HIS A 59 -9.46 -0.51 -20.51
C HIS A 59 -9.16 0.91 -20.00
N PHE A 60 -8.05 1.09 -19.28
CA PHE A 60 -7.68 2.34 -18.60
C PHE A 60 -8.73 2.83 -17.59
N ALA A 61 -9.65 1.96 -17.15
CA ALA A 61 -10.73 2.35 -16.27
C ALA A 61 -10.26 2.74 -14.87
N ASN A 62 -9.16 2.15 -14.39
CA ASN A 62 -8.52 2.50 -13.12
C ASN A 62 -7.19 3.26 -13.30
N ILE A 63 -6.98 3.91 -14.45
CA ILE A 63 -5.72 4.61 -14.73
C ILE A 63 -5.43 5.75 -13.74
N GLN A 64 -6.43 6.25 -13.05
CA GLN A 64 -6.25 7.26 -12.00
C GLN A 64 -5.54 6.67 -10.78
N ASP A 65 -5.77 5.39 -10.48
CA ASP A 65 -5.15 4.71 -9.36
C ASP A 65 -3.68 4.41 -9.64
N GLY A 66 -2.90 4.40 -8.59
CA GLY A 66 -1.50 4.06 -8.66
C GLY A 66 -0.65 4.77 -7.62
N LEU A 67 0.61 4.39 -7.60
CA LEU A 67 1.66 5.01 -6.80
C LEU A 67 2.53 5.87 -7.72
N ASN A 68 2.70 7.14 -7.37
CA ASN A 68 3.65 8.05 -8.02
C ASN A 68 4.75 8.37 -7.03
N GLY A 69 6.00 8.25 -7.44
CA GLY A 69 7.14 8.46 -6.57
C GLY A 69 8.24 9.33 -7.18
N LEU A 70 8.89 10.07 -6.31
CA LEU A 70 10.12 10.81 -6.56
C LEU A 70 11.16 10.40 -5.53
N ARG A 71 12.26 9.81 -5.97
CA ARG A 71 13.42 9.50 -5.14
C ARG A 71 14.61 10.33 -5.56
N LEU A 72 15.22 10.98 -4.59
CA LEU A 72 16.47 11.72 -4.74
C LEU A 72 17.57 10.98 -3.97
N GLU A 73 18.71 10.76 -4.60
CA GLU A 73 19.92 10.19 -3.96
C GLU A 73 21.06 11.17 -4.08
N ASN A 74 21.71 11.46 -2.97
CA ASN A 74 22.90 12.29 -2.96
C ASN A 74 24.13 11.45 -3.34
N MET A 75 24.76 11.82 -4.45
CA MET A 75 25.92 11.13 -5.02
C MET A 75 27.25 11.64 -4.45
N GLN A 76 27.22 12.65 -3.58
CA GLN A 76 28.44 13.20 -2.98
C GLN A 76 28.79 12.41 -1.72
N ALA A 77 30.03 11.96 -1.64
CA ALA A 77 30.63 11.54 -0.39
C ALA A 77 31.14 12.79 0.32
N THR A 78 30.46 13.20 1.39
CA THR A 78 30.91 14.34 2.20
C THR A 78 31.04 13.92 3.65
N ASN A 79 31.97 14.56 4.37
CA ASN A 79 32.09 14.44 5.83
C ASN A 79 31.36 15.59 6.54
N ASP A 80 30.33 16.14 5.90
CA ASP A 80 29.59 17.26 6.47
C ASP A 80 28.88 16.83 7.76
N LEU A 81 28.71 17.73 8.68
CA LEU A 81 28.03 17.52 9.95
C LEU A 81 26.59 17.08 9.76
N VAL A 82 25.95 17.48 8.65
CA VAL A 82 24.60 17.07 8.22
C VAL A 82 24.68 16.63 6.78
N PHE A 83 24.35 15.38 6.53
CA PHE A 83 24.37 14.78 5.20
C PHE A 83 23.07 14.01 4.95
N TRP A 84 22.31 14.39 3.92
CA TRP A 84 21.21 13.59 3.43
C TRP A 84 21.71 12.62 2.37
N ARG A 85 21.34 11.37 2.50
CA ARG A 85 21.70 10.30 1.56
C ARG A 85 20.58 10.05 0.56
N ARG A 86 19.36 9.95 1.05
CA ARG A 86 18.18 9.68 0.24
C ARG A 86 16.97 10.45 0.76
N ILE A 87 16.18 10.95 -0.17
CA ILE A 87 14.87 11.56 0.09
C ILE A 87 13.85 10.89 -0.83
N LEU A 88 12.67 10.57 -0.30
CA LEU A 88 11.58 9.92 -1.00
C LEU A 88 10.29 10.70 -0.76
N PHE A 89 9.54 10.93 -1.84
CA PHE A 89 8.17 11.41 -1.80
C PHE A 89 7.31 10.48 -2.63
N GLU A 90 6.18 10.02 -2.08
CA GLU A 90 5.23 9.18 -2.78
C GLU A 90 3.80 9.66 -2.56
N VAL A 91 2.98 9.48 -3.59
CA VAL A 91 1.53 9.68 -3.55
C VAL A 91 0.87 8.40 -4.02
N LEU A 92 0.13 7.76 -3.13
CA LEU A 92 -0.69 6.59 -3.43
C LEU A 92 -2.15 7.01 -3.54
N TYR A 93 -2.78 6.66 -4.66
CA TYR A 93 -4.21 6.86 -4.87
C TYR A 93 -4.83 5.54 -5.31
N THR A 94 -5.84 5.08 -4.58
CA THR A 94 -6.57 3.85 -4.85
C THR A 94 -8.09 4.03 -4.73
N LYS A 95 -8.56 5.27 -4.72
CA LYS A 95 -9.99 5.57 -4.48
C LYS A 95 -10.86 5.20 -5.67
N ASN A 96 -10.34 5.24 -6.88
CA ASN A 96 -11.16 5.08 -8.09
C ASN A 96 -11.61 3.63 -8.32
N GLN A 97 -10.69 2.65 -8.28
CA GLN A 97 -10.96 1.21 -8.44
C GLN A 97 -11.89 0.88 -9.62
N ALA A 98 -11.58 1.47 -10.79
CA ALA A 98 -12.38 1.42 -12.01
C ALA A 98 -13.71 2.19 -11.96
N GLY A 99 -13.92 3.01 -10.91
CA GLY A 99 -15.09 3.86 -10.79
C GLY A 99 -16.39 3.09 -10.58
N GLU A 100 -17.47 3.83 -10.75
CA GLU A 100 -18.81 3.25 -10.70
C GLU A 100 -19.03 2.26 -11.84
N PRO A 101 -19.97 1.35 -11.66
CA PRO A 101 -20.40 0.45 -12.71
C PRO A 101 -20.88 1.25 -13.90
N TRP A 102 -20.45 0.88 -15.08
CA TRP A 102 -20.72 1.66 -16.19
C TRP A 102 -20.91 0.84 -17.43
N SER A 103 -21.20 1.50 -18.44
CA SER A 103 -21.65 1.02 -19.73
C SER A 103 -20.83 -0.16 -20.27
N PRO A 104 -21.45 -1.08 -20.98
CA PRO A 104 -20.70 -1.91 -21.93
C PRO A 104 -19.89 -0.95 -22.83
N PRO A 105 -18.61 -1.08 -23.02
CA PRO A 105 -17.84 -2.29 -23.18
C PRO A 105 -16.76 -2.56 -22.13
N THR A 106 -16.71 -1.91 -20.99
CA THR A 106 -15.72 -2.26 -19.99
C THR A 106 -16.33 -3.11 -18.89
N PRO A 107 -16.04 -4.40 -18.81
CA PRO A 107 -16.70 -5.34 -17.90
C PRO A 107 -16.16 -5.30 -16.47
N THR A 108 -15.56 -4.18 -16.08
CA THR A 108 -14.92 -4.01 -14.78
C THR A 108 -15.45 -2.76 -14.10
N GLN A 109 -15.72 -2.86 -12.82
CA GLN A 109 -16.32 -1.78 -12.05
C GLN A 109 -16.12 -2.04 -10.58
N CYS A 110 -15.99 -1.00 -9.77
CA CYS A 110 -15.88 -1.10 -8.33
C CYS A 110 -14.95 -2.25 -7.91
N GLU A 111 -13.74 -2.28 -8.49
CA GLU A 111 -12.73 -3.24 -8.08
C GLU A 111 -12.53 -3.12 -6.58
N ASN A 112 -12.39 -4.23 -5.89
CA ASN A 112 -12.26 -4.24 -4.43
C ASN A 112 -10.84 -4.70 -4.09
N TYR A 113 -9.86 -3.82 -4.32
CA TYR A 113 -8.44 -4.15 -4.18
C TYR A 113 -8.14 -4.92 -2.91
N TYR A 114 -7.40 -6.03 -3.05
CA TYR A 114 -6.98 -6.96 -2.01
C TYR A 114 -8.10 -7.84 -1.45
N ASN A 115 -9.37 -7.47 -1.55
CA ASN A 115 -10.48 -8.34 -1.18
C ASN A 115 -10.83 -9.30 -2.33
N HIS A 116 -11.41 -10.46 -2.00
CA HIS A 116 -11.87 -11.41 -3.00
C HIS A 116 -13.10 -12.17 -2.53
N GLY A 117 -14.06 -12.39 -3.44
CA GLY A 117 -15.33 -13.03 -3.09
C GLY A 117 -15.22 -14.50 -2.68
N GLN A 118 -14.21 -15.21 -3.17
CA GLN A 118 -13.98 -16.64 -2.89
C GLN A 118 -12.81 -16.87 -1.93
N TYR A 119 -11.78 -16.02 -1.99
CA TYR A 119 -10.61 -16.09 -1.11
C TYR A 119 -10.76 -15.05 -0.01
N PHE A 120 -11.50 -15.38 1.05
CA PHE A 120 -11.94 -14.42 2.08
C PHE A 120 -10.82 -13.65 2.78
N ASN A 121 -9.61 -14.22 2.84
CA ASN A 121 -8.47 -13.51 3.39
C ASN A 121 -7.81 -12.54 2.40
N GLY A 122 -8.25 -12.57 1.13
CA GLY A 122 -7.73 -11.69 0.09
C GLY A 122 -6.20 -11.75 -0.04
N TRP A 123 -5.58 -10.61 -0.31
CA TRP A 123 -4.12 -10.46 -0.39
C TRP A 123 -3.49 -10.22 0.99
N SER A 124 -3.65 -11.19 1.89
CA SER A 124 -3.06 -11.16 3.22
C SER A 124 -2.22 -12.40 3.52
N TYR A 125 -1.29 -12.27 4.44
CA TYR A 125 -0.51 -13.37 4.99
C TYR A 125 -0.32 -13.18 6.49
N GLN A 126 -0.65 -14.20 7.29
CA GLN A 126 -0.58 -14.17 8.75
C GLN A 126 -1.24 -12.92 9.38
N GLY A 127 -2.38 -12.50 8.83
CA GLY A 127 -3.12 -11.35 9.33
C GLY A 127 -2.68 -10.00 8.79
N ASN A 128 -1.56 -9.92 8.09
CA ASN A 128 -1.02 -8.68 7.55
C ASN A 128 -1.32 -8.53 6.06
N SER A 129 -1.43 -7.29 5.59
CA SER A 129 -1.54 -6.95 4.19
C SER A 129 -0.26 -7.35 3.42
N LEU A 130 -0.42 -7.97 2.25
CA LEU A 130 0.67 -8.20 1.31
C LEU A 130 0.81 -6.96 0.41
N GLY A 131 1.99 -6.33 0.43
CA GLY A 131 2.25 -5.10 -0.31
C GLY A 131 2.16 -3.87 0.57
N THR A 132 1.21 -2.96 0.30
CA THR A 132 1.13 -1.71 1.08
C THR A 132 0.31 -1.85 2.37
N PRO A 133 0.85 -1.47 3.55
CA PRO A 133 0.10 -1.46 4.80
C PRO A 133 -0.98 -0.35 4.86
N LEU A 134 -0.99 0.58 3.89
CA LEU A 134 -2.02 1.62 3.79
C LEU A 134 -3.38 1.06 3.37
N ILE A 135 -3.41 -0.11 2.71
CA ILE A 135 -4.62 -0.91 2.54
C ILE A 135 -4.80 -1.73 3.81
N THR A 136 -5.83 -1.38 4.59
CA THR A 136 -5.93 -1.73 6.01
C THR A 136 -6.81 -2.96 6.23
N VAL A 137 -6.28 -3.97 6.91
CA VAL A 137 -7.04 -5.13 7.36
C VAL A 137 -7.95 -4.77 8.54
N ARG A 138 -9.03 -5.54 8.71
CA ARG A 138 -10.02 -5.29 9.78
C ARG A 138 -9.38 -5.27 11.18
N ASN A 139 -8.46 -6.18 11.46
CA ASN A 139 -7.85 -6.33 12.78
C ASN A 139 -6.94 -5.17 13.19
N ASP A 140 -6.45 -4.39 12.23
CA ASP A 140 -5.58 -3.24 12.50
C ASP A 140 -6.38 -1.95 12.72
N ALA A 141 -7.60 -1.90 12.15
CA ALA A 141 -8.44 -0.71 12.23
C ALA A 141 -9.21 -0.65 13.55
N ARG A 142 -9.76 0.52 13.86
CA ARG A 142 -10.66 0.70 15.01
C ARG A 142 -11.89 -0.18 14.84
N GLU A 143 -12.33 -0.80 15.93
CA GLU A 143 -13.46 -1.74 15.96
C GLU A 143 -14.81 -1.09 15.64
N ASP A 144 -14.95 0.21 15.92
CA ASP A 144 -16.16 1.00 15.69
C ASP A 144 -16.34 1.43 14.22
N LEU A 145 -15.39 1.15 13.35
CA LEU A 145 -15.49 1.51 11.94
C LEU A 145 -16.40 0.55 11.16
N PRO A 146 -17.28 1.08 10.30
CA PRO A 146 -18.13 0.29 9.43
C PRO A 146 -17.33 -0.63 8.54
N SER A 147 -17.80 -1.88 8.40
CA SER A 147 -17.14 -2.86 7.55
C SER A 147 -18.13 -3.90 7.04
N HIS A 148 -18.02 -4.25 5.76
CA HIS A 148 -18.82 -5.33 5.20
C HIS A 148 -18.28 -6.70 5.67
N PRO A 149 -19.13 -7.69 6.06
CA PRO A 149 -18.67 -8.97 6.62
C PRO A 149 -17.76 -9.80 5.72
N ARG A 150 -17.88 -9.63 4.39
CA ARG A 150 -17.06 -10.34 3.39
C ARG A 150 -15.74 -9.62 3.08
N ASP A 151 -15.52 -8.40 3.59
CA ASP A 151 -14.30 -7.64 3.34
C ASP A 151 -13.28 -7.90 4.46
N TYR A 152 -12.18 -8.54 4.12
CA TYR A 152 -11.05 -8.72 5.02
C TYR A 152 -10.29 -7.40 5.22
N PHE A 153 -10.15 -6.63 4.13
CA PHE A 153 -9.62 -5.28 4.12
C PHE A 153 -10.79 -4.31 4.18
N ILE A 154 -10.91 -3.56 5.27
CA ILE A 154 -12.02 -2.62 5.47
C ILE A 154 -11.77 -1.25 4.85
N ASN A 155 -10.52 -0.98 4.46
CA ASN A 155 -10.13 0.25 3.80
C ASN A 155 -9.11 -0.07 2.71
N ASN A 156 -9.53 0.06 1.46
CA ASN A 156 -8.70 -0.10 0.28
C ASN A 156 -8.84 1.06 -0.72
N ARG A 157 -9.74 2.02 -0.44
CA ARG A 157 -9.92 3.26 -1.19
C ARG A 157 -9.29 4.39 -0.40
N LEU A 158 -8.18 4.94 -0.89
CA LEU A 158 -7.43 5.95 -0.13
C LEU A 158 -6.66 6.93 -1.03
N LEU A 159 -6.27 8.04 -0.43
CA LEU A 159 -5.24 8.96 -0.91
C LEU A 159 -4.21 9.09 0.21
N ALA A 160 -2.96 8.75 -0.07
CA ALA A 160 -1.88 8.89 0.90
C ALA A 160 -0.67 9.62 0.33
N PHE A 161 -0.01 10.36 1.21
CA PHE A 161 1.27 11.00 0.97
C PHE A 161 2.29 10.36 1.88
N HIS A 162 3.42 9.98 1.32
CA HIS A 162 4.53 9.41 2.06
C HIS A 162 5.78 10.23 1.85
N PHE A 163 6.50 10.47 2.94
CA PHE A 163 7.82 11.09 2.96
C PHE A 163 8.82 10.17 3.64
N GLY A 164 9.98 10.01 3.05
CA GLY A 164 11.10 9.30 3.64
C GLY A 164 12.39 10.12 3.51
N SER A 165 13.23 10.09 4.53
CA SER A 165 14.57 10.65 4.47
C SER A 165 15.54 9.81 5.29
N GLU A 166 16.72 9.59 4.75
CA GLU A 166 17.83 8.96 5.46
C GLU A 166 19.14 9.71 5.21
N GLY A 167 20.04 9.63 6.17
CA GLY A 167 21.33 10.29 6.08
C GLY A 167 22.12 10.18 7.36
N SER A 168 22.95 11.18 7.63
CA SER A 168 23.69 11.30 8.88
C SER A 168 23.68 12.72 9.42
N VAL A 169 23.70 12.84 10.74
CA VAL A 169 23.80 14.09 11.49
C VAL A 169 24.77 13.93 12.66
N HIS A 170 25.83 14.72 12.68
CA HIS A 170 26.88 14.66 13.73
C HIS A 170 27.41 13.23 13.97
N GLY A 171 27.58 12.43 12.89
CA GLY A 171 28.10 11.07 12.98
C GLY A 171 27.08 10.03 13.48
N TYR A 172 25.79 10.40 13.61
CA TYR A 172 24.67 9.49 13.80
C TYR A 172 23.95 9.28 12.48
N GLY A 173 23.67 8.04 12.10
CA GLY A 173 22.75 7.74 11.01
C GLY A 173 21.32 8.04 11.45
N TYR A 174 20.51 8.59 10.55
CA TYR A 174 19.08 8.79 10.81
C TYR A 174 18.24 8.19 9.70
N VAL A 175 17.03 7.75 10.07
CA VAL A 175 15.93 7.42 9.15
C VAL A 175 14.66 8.08 9.68
N VAL A 176 13.97 8.79 8.80
CA VAL A 176 12.66 9.40 9.08
C VAL A 176 11.69 8.93 8.03
N ARG A 177 10.49 8.51 8.44
CA ARG A 177 9.37 8.17 7.55
C ARG A 177 8.11 8.78 8.13
N ALA A 178 7.27 9.33 7.27
CA ALA A 178 5.97 9.84 7.65
C ALA A 178 4.97 9.56 6.54
N SER A 179 3.78 9.10 6.90
CA SER A 179 2.67 8.89 5.99
C SER A 179 1.45 9.60 6.51
N TRP A 180 0.76 10.33 5.65
CA TRP A 180 -0.55 10.89 5.96
C TRP A 180 -1.54 10.41 4.94
N SER A 181 -2.73 9.96 5.38
CA SER A 181 -3.73 9.42 4.48
C SER A 181 -5.15 9.91 4.78
N LYS A 182 -5.94 9.98 3.70
CA LYS A 182 -7.40 10.01 3.72
C LYS A 182 -7.91 8.66 3.25
N ASN A 183 -8.79 8.06 4.02
CA ASN A 183 -9.25 6.70 3.90
C ASN A 183 -10.77 6.72 3.72
N PHE A 184 -11.29 6.02 2.70
CA PHE A 184 -12.68 6.09 2.25
C PHE A 184 -13.42 4.74 2.40
N GLY A 185 -12.81 3.75 3.08
CA GLY A 185 -13.38 2.42 3.22
C GLY A 185 -13.29 1.59 1.94
N THR A 186 -14.32 0.83 1.68
CA THR A 186 -14.54 0.08 0.42
C THR A 186 -15.78 0.62 -0.30
N TYR A 187 -16.04 0.18 -1.54
CA TYR A 187 -17.28 0.56 -2.21
C TYR A 187 -18.53 0.07 -1.46
N ARG A 188 -18.43 -1.01 -0.69
CA ARG A 188 -19.57 -1.58 0.07
C ARG A 188 -19.94 -0.79 1.31
N THR A 189 -19.09 0.14 1.74
CA THR A 189 -19.31 0.99 2.91
C THR A 189 -19.27 2.48 2.57
N THR A 190 -19.46 2.85 1.30
CA THR A 190 -19.52 4.25 0.86
C THR A 190 -20.97 4.70 0.70
N ASP A 191 -21.21 6.01 0.85
CA ASP A 191 -22.47 6.69 0.55
C ASP A 191 -22.52 7.25 -0.88
N GLU A 192 -21.46 7.10 -1.65
CA GLU A 192 -21.43 7.52 -3.04
C GLU A 192 -22.55 6.78 -3.81
N GLU A 193 -23.43 7.52 -4.50
CA GLU A 193 -24.49 6.93 -5.32
C GLU A 193 -23.89 5.95 -6.31
N GLN A 194 -24.32 4.71 -6.20
CA GLN A 194 -23.85 3.65 -7.07
C GLN A 194 -24.96 3.34 -8.05
N SER A 195 -24.77 3.74 -9.28
CA SER A 195 -25.77 3.58 -10.34
C SER A 195 -26.11 2.14 -10.67
N THR A 196 -25.35 1.18 -10.14
CA THR A 196 -25.59 -0.23 -10.46
C THR A 196 -25.13 -1.19 -9.37
N GLY A 197 -26.05 -1.72 -8.63
CA GLY A 197 -25.97 -3.09 -8.14
C GLY A 197 -25.04 -3.45 -6.99
N ILE A 198 -24.28 -2.54 -6.39
CA ILE A 198 -23.76 -2.75 -5.03
C ILE A 198 -24.83 -2.25 -4.06
N THR A 199 -25.81 -3.13 -3.85
CA THR A 199 -26.99 -2.84 -3.02
C THR A 199 -26.69 -2.82 -1.53
N ASP A 200 -25.47 -3.14 -1.12
CA ASP A 200 -25.08 -3.30 0.27
C ASP A 200 -24.56 -1.99 0.90
N ALA A 201 -24.41 -0.91 0.11
CA ALA A 201 -23.95 0.36 0.64
C ALA A 201 -24.96 0.89 1.67
N GLY A 202 -24.48 1.06 2.90
CA GLY A 202 -25.32 1.51 4.03
C GLY A 202 -25.90 0.41 4.91
N ASP A 203 -26.08 -0.84 4.46
CA ASP A 203 -26.58 -1.95 5.29
C ASP A 203 -25.63 -2.26 6.46
N TYR A 204 -24.32 -2.03 6.27
CA TYR A 204 -23.28 -2.26 7.26
C TYR A 204 -22.65 -0.96 7.79
N GLY A 205 -23.33 0.18 7.56
CA GLY A 205 -22.91 1.51 7.95
C GLY A 205 -22.05 2.20 6.92
N ILE A 206 -22.00 3.54 7.03
CA ILE A 206 -21.24 4.41 6.12
C ILE A 206 -19.85 4.66 6.70
N PHE A 207 -18.81 4.31 5.93
CA PHE A 207 -17.42 4.61 6.29
C PHE A 207 -17.11 6.07 5.95
N ASN A 208 -17.34 6.95 6.93
CA ASN A 208 -16.96 8.35 6.80
C ASN A 208 -15.44 8.48 6.64
N VAL A 209 -15.02 9.55 5.98
CA VAL A 209 -13.59 9.78 5.70
C VAL A 209 -12.75 9.77 6.97
N GLN A 210 -11.84 8.80 7.08
CA GLN A 210 -10.88 8.70 8.16
C GLN A 210 -9.54 9.32 7.76
N LYS A 211 -8.88 10.00 8.70
CA LYS A 211 -7.54 10.56 8.49
C LYS A 211 -6.56 9.85 9.41
N GLN A 212 -5.38 9.53 8.88
CA GLN A 212 -4.34 8.85 9.65
C GLN A 212 -2.98 9.48 9.36
N LEU A 213 -2.20 9.70 10.42
CA LEU A 213 -0.79 10.04 10.39
C LEU A 213 -0.01 8.90 11.03
N SER A 214 1.00 8.40 10.35
CA SER A 214 1.96 7.42 10.88
C SER A 214 3.37 7.97 10.70
N ALA A 215 4.17 7.96 11.74
CA ALA A 215 5.54 8.47 11.72
C ALA A 215 6.50 7.46 12.34
N TYR A 216 7.70 7.39 11.79
CA TYR A 216 8.80 6.56 12.25
C TYR A 216 10.08 7.37 12.23
N PHE A 217 10.86 7.22 13.29
CA PHE A 217 12.15 7.85 13.42
C PHE A 217 13.17 6.85 13.99
N GLU A 218 14.35 6.81 13.42
CA GLU A 218 15.47 6.01 13.89
C GLU A 218 16.74 6.86 13.93
N LEU A 219 17.47 6.77 15.03
CA LEU A 219 18.85 7.24 15.16
C LEU A 219 19.74 6.06 15.47
N ASN A 220 20.79 5.87 14.68
CA ASN A 220 21.75 4.79 14.87
C ASN A 220 23.19 5.31 14.94
N LYS A 221 24.02 4.56 15.65
CA LYS A 221 25.46 4.85 15.76
C LYS A 221 26.26 3.57 15.92
N HIS A 222 27.32 3.44 15.17
CA HIS A 222 28.36 2.46 15.43
C HIS A 222 29.32 3.04 16.47
N LEU A 223 29.42 2.38 17.62
CA LEU A 223 30.35 2.74 18.70
C LEU A 223 31.77 2.29 18.36
N ASN A 224 31.88 1.13 17.69
CA ASN A 224 33.11 0.59 17.13
C ASN A 224 32.78 -0.36 15.97
N ASN A 225 33.76 -1.06 15.41
CA ASN A 225 33.58 -1.98 14.27
C ASN A 225 32.64 -3.14 14.56
N SER A 226 32.41 -3.47 15.82
CA SER A 226 31.60 -4.64 16.22
C SER A 226 30.29 -4.27 16.90
N VAL A 227 30.19 -3.08 17.50
CA VAL A 227 29.02 -2.68 18.31
C VAL A 227 28.26 -1.55 17.66
N GLY A 228 26.97 -1.73 17.43
CA GLY A 228 26.03 -0.72 16.99
C GLY A 228 24.88 -0.56 17.97
N MET A 229 24.35 0.65 18.07
CA MET A 229 23.15 1.00 18.83
C MET A 229 22.17 1.78 17.96
N ALA A 230 20.88 1.56 18.15
CA ALA A 230 19.84 2.40 17.56
C ALA A 230 18.72 2.70 18.57
N PHE A 231 18.24 3.93 18.48
CA PHE A 231 17.03 4.39 19.14
C PHE A 231 15.94 4.56 18.08
N ILE A 232 14.77 3.98 18.31
CA ILE A 232 13.66 3.96 17.35
C ILE A 232 12.42 4.48 18.06
N GLY A 233 11.72 5.43 17.40
CA GLY A 233 10.41 5.92 17.80
C GLY A 233 9.38 5.69 16.69
N ALA A 234 8.17 5.30 17.05
CA ALA A 234 7.03 5.19 16.15
C ALA A 234 5.81 5.84 16.77
N TYR A 235 4.97 6.44 15.92
CA TYR A 235 3.78 7.18 16.35
C TYR A 235 2.68 7.07 15.32
N ASP A 236 1.47 6.69 15.78
CA ASP A 236 0.24 6.68 15.01
C ASP A 236 -0.79 7.61 15.65
N TYR A 237 -1.39 8.46 14.83
CA TYR A 237 -2.42 9.39 15.26
C TYR A 237 -3.48 9.56 14.17
N GLY A 238 -4.74 9.34 14.54
CA GLY A 238 -5.83 9.51 13.61
C GLY A 238 -7.11 8.81 14.02
N THR A 239 -7.96 8.58 13.04
CA THR A 239 -9.29 7.99 13.24
C THR A 239 -9.47 6.64 12.54
N LEU A 240 -8.45 6.16 11.78
CA LEU A 240 -8.47 4.84 11.17
C LEU A 240 -7.90 3.76 12.11
N LEU A 241 -6.71 4.01 12.64
CA LEU A 241 -6.02 3.13 13.58
C LEU A 241 -6.13 3.69 15.01
N TYR A 242 -5.87 2.85 16.01
CA TYR A 242 -5.72 3.33 17.38
C TYR A 242 -4.47 4.19 17.51
N ASN A 243 -4.60 5.31 18.23
CA ASN A 243 -3.44 6.15 18.51
C ASN A 243 -2.45 5.35 19.33
N SER A 244 -1.20 5.31 18.88
CA SER A 244 -0.16 4.53 19.49
C SER A 244 1.18 5.26 19.47
N PHE A 245 2.04 4.91 20.44
CA PHE A 245 3.40 5.40 20.52
C PHE A 245 4.30 4.25 20.97
N GLY A 246 5.41 4.06 20.28
CA GLY A 246 6.39 3.02 20.58
C GLY A 246 7.80 3.59 20.65
N LEU A 247 8.58 3.12 21.63
CA LEU A 247 10.01 3.39 21.75
C LEU A 247 10.77 2.07 21.85
N PHE A 248 11.86 1.95 21.09
CA PHE A 248 12.71 0.77 21.08
C PHE A 248 14.18 1.16 21.14
N LEU A 249 14.95 0.38 21.92
CA LEU A 249 16.41 0.41 21.90
C LEU A 249 16.91 -0.90 21.27
N LYS A 250 17.75 -0.79 20.26
CA LYS A 250 18.37 -1.93 19.59
C LYS A 250 19.88 -1.86 19.81
N ALA A 251 20.46 -2.97 20.29
CA ALA A 251 21.90 -3.17 20.31
C ALA A 251 22.25 -4.31 19.33
N SER A 252 23.31 -4.15 18.58
CA SER A 252 23.83 -5.15 17.65
C SER A 252 25.30 -5.39 17.90
N TYR A 253 25.73 -6.65 17.77
CA TYR A 253 27.14 -7.05 17.85
C TYR A 253 27.48 -7.91 16.64
N SER A 254 28.54 -7.54 15.92
CA SER A 254 29.05 -8.28 14.76
C SER A 254 30.32 -9.03 15.16
N PHE A 255 30.30 -10.34 15.00
CA PHE A 255 31.48 -11.18 15.20
C PHE A 255 32.27 -11.19 13.88
N ASN A 256 33.56 -10.82 13.96
CA ASN A 256 34.50 -11.10 12.87
C ASN A 256 34.97 -12.54 13.05
N ILE A 257 34.56 -13.44 12.18
CA ILE A 257 35.04 -14.80 12.07
C ILE A 257 36.17 -14.86 11.05
#